data_cd500183a94d68022b2d856b4e479327
#
_entry.id   cd500183a94d68022b2d856b4e479327
#
_cell.length_a   1.000
_cell.length_b   1.000
_cell.length_c   1.000
_cell.angle_alpha   90.00
_cell.angle_beta   90.00
_cell.angle_gamma   90.00
#
_symmetry.space_group_name_H-M   'P 1'
#
loop_
_entity.id
_entity.type
_entity.pdbx_description
1 polymer ?
#
loop_
_entity_poly.entity_id
_entity_poly.type
_entity_poly.pdbx_seq_one_letter_code
_entity_poly.pdbx_strand_id
1 'polypeptide(L)'
;SILKYVLDCKQYEGKDTSRFTLLDPMSGSGTSKAAADRFQVRSLLYDLNPAPAFGRGNWNALRDDVEDSADLIFFHPPYHTMIAYSGNVWGNAPHPDDLSHCASYEEFLDKLNYCIRKFFLALRKDGRLAVLVGDIRMNGRFYSMQNDLMRMGDFESFLVKGQFNCTSDTRRYRKPFIPIVTEYLLLLKKADALLVPFSVRQTGAFSVADTDLNILTWHHLIRMTMESAGGTLTLSELYLRLGTHPKAQANPHYEARIRATIYEHPEEYVFVARGCYQLSYQVA
;
A
#
# COMPACT_ATOMS: atom_id res chain seq x y z
N SER A 1 18.26 -16.74 1.57
CA SER A 1 17.60 -15.94 2.63
C SER A 1 18.11 -14.50 2.59
N ILE A 2 17.33 -13.54 3.02
CA ILE A 2 17.73 -12.13 3.05
C ILE A 2 18.95 -11.89 3.95
N LEU A 3 19.04 -12.62 5.08
CA LEU A 3 20.20 -12.54 5.97
C LEU A 3 21.49 -12.95 5.25
N LYS A 4 21.45 -14.05 4.46
CA LYS A 4 22.62 -14.44 3.66
C LYS A 4 23.01 -13.35 2.67
N TYR A 5 22.07 -12.78 1.94
CA TYR A 5 22.34 -11.70 1.00
C TYR A 5 23.05 -10.51 1.65
N VAL A 6 22.55 -10.06 2.81
CA VAL A 6 23.14 -8.91 3.50
C VAL A 6 24.55 -9.24 4.05
N LEU A 7 24.77 -10.47 4.51
CA LEU A 7 26.11 -10.94 4.91
C LEU A 7 27.07 -10.95 3.71
N ASP A 8 26.64 -11.52 2.58
CA ASP A 8 27.45 -11.57 1.35
C ASP A 8 27.80 -10.15 0.85
N CYS A 9 26.85 -9.21 0.91
CA CYS A 9 27.11 -7.80 0.57
C CYS A 9 28.20 -7.20 1.44
N LYS A 10 28.14 -7.39 2.76
CA LYS A 10 29.16 -6.86 3.69
C LYS A 10 30.53 -7.47 3.46
N GLN A 11 30.58 -8.79 3.21
CA GLN A 11 31.84 -9.48 2.89
C GLN A 11 32.43 -8.97 1.57
N TYR A 12 31.60 -8.78 0.53
CA TYR A 12 32.03 -8.22 -0.74
C TYR A 12 32.57 -6.79 -0.59
N GLU A 13 31.96 -5.99 0.30
CA GLU A 13 32.42 -4.64 0.65
C GLU A 13 33.68 -4.64 1.56
N GLY A 14 34.24 -5.80 1.87
CA GLY A 14 35.42 -5.95 2.74
C GLY A 14 35.18 -5.60 4.21
N LYS A 15 33.91 -5.66 4.67
CA LYS A 15 33.53 -5.32 6.05
C LYS A 15 33.60 -6.55 6.95
N ASP A 16 34.01 -6.33 8.21
CA ASP A 16 33.97 -7.36 9.24
C ASP A 16 32.53 -7.78 9.57
N THR A 17 32.23 -9.07 9.44
CA THR A 17 30.95 -9.67 9.78
C THR A 17 30.94 -10.42 11.12
N SER A 18 32.10 -10.45 11.85
CA SER A 18 32.18 -11.16 13.14
C SER A 18 31.24 -10.60 14.22
N ARG A 19 30.87 -9.32 14.10
CA ARG A 19 29.93 -8.62 15.00
C ARG A 19 28.60 -8.31 14.33
N PHE A 20 28.26 -9.05 13.28
CA PHE A 20 26.98 -8.85 12.59
C PHE A 20 25.82 -9.07 13.56
N THR A 21 24.89 -8.14 13.57
CA THR A 21 23.70 -8.18 14.43
C THR A 21 22.43 -8.13 13.58
N LEU A 22 21.59 -9.15 13.73
CA LEU A 22 20.22 -9.19 13.26
C LEU A 22 19.28 -8.74 14.39
N LEU A 23 18.42 -7.79 14.13
CA LEU A 23 17.32 -7.40 15.03
C LEU A 23 15.98 -7.75 14.38
N ASP A 24 15.10 -8.41 15.13
CA ASP A 24 13.70 -8.60 14.78
C ASP A 24 12.80 -8.03 15.91
N PRO A 25 12.21 -6.86 15.70
CA PRO A 25 11.40 -6.18 16.71
C PRO A 25 9.94 -6.67 16.80
N MET A 26 9.56 -7.67 16.00
CA MET A 26 8.24 -8.31 15.99
C MET A 26 8.41 -9.82 15.74
N SER A 27 9.18 -10.48 16.63
CA SER A 27 9.81 -11.78 16.36
C SER A 27 8.84 -12.98 16.33
N GLY A 28 7.64 -12.83 16.88
CA GLY A 28 6.59 -13.84 16.85
C GLY A 28 7.08 -15.25 17.24
N SER A 29 6.99 -16.19 16.31
CA SER A 29 7.40 -17.60 16.50
C SER A 29 8.92 -17.83 16.47
N GLY A 30 9.74 -16.78 16.21
CA GLY A 30 11.19 -16.89 16.23
C GLY A 30 11.86 -17.41 14.95
N THR A 31 11.23 -17.27 13.80
CA THR A 31 11.84 -17.64 12.51
C THR A 31 13.20 -16.94 12.28
N SER A 32 13.32 -15.68 12.72
CA SER A 32 14.56 -14.92 12.66
C SER A 32 15.66 -15.52 13.53
N LYS A 33 15.31 -16.12 14.69
CA LYS A 33 16.26 -16.85 15.55
C LYS A 33 16.87 -18.03 14.81
N ALA A 34 16.03 -18.87 14.22
CA ALA A 34 16.52 -20.05 13.46
C ALA A 34 17.42 -19.64 12.28
N ALA A 35 17.12 -18.51 11.62
CA ALA A 35 17.97 -17.98 10.58
C ALA A 35 19.31 -17.48 11.13
N ALA A 36 19.31 -16.75 12.24
CA ALA A 36 20.53 -16.23 12.87
C ALA A 36 21.45 -17.36 13.33
N ASP A 37 20.89 -18.42 13.95
CA ASP A 37 21.65 -19.58 14.40
C ASP A 37 22.30 -20.31 13.22
N ARG A 38 21.57 -20.50 12.12
CA ARG A 38 22.12 -21.12 10.91
C ARG A 38 23.33 -20.39 10.34
N PHE A 39 23.37 -19.07 10.45
CA PHE A 39 24.47 -18.25 9.95
C PHE A 39 25.43 -17.80 11.06
N GLN A 40 25.24 -18.27 12.29
CA GLN A 40 26.09 -17.97 13.46
C GLN A 40 26.27 -16.48 13.71
N VAL A 41 25.19 -15.70 13.56
CA VAL A 41 25.16 -14.27 13.83
C VAL A 41 24.41 -13.94 15.11
N ARG A 42 24.78 -12.84 15.75
CA ARG A 42 24.05 -12.32 16.93
C ARG A 42 22.62 -11.96 16.50
N SER A 43 21.63 -12.40 17.28
CA SER A 43 20.21 -11.99 17.11
C SER A 43 19.68 -11.29 18.34
N LEU A 44 18.92 -10.23 18.10
CA LEU A 44 18.13 -9.49 19.08
C LEU A 44 16.68 -9.64 18.67
N LEU A 45 15.87 -10.22 19.54
CA LEU A 45 14.47 -10.56 19.24
C LEU A 45 13.59 -9.90 20.28
N TYR A 46 12.67 -9.10 19.83
CA TYR A 46 11.72 -8.38 20.68
C TYR A 46 10.29 -8.67 20.23
N ASP A 47 9.35 -8.68 21.16
CA ASP A 47 7.94 -8.88 20.86
C ASP A 47 7.05 -8.20 21.91
N LEU A 48 5.89 -7.73 21.48
CA LEU A 48 4.86 -7.20 22.36
C LEU A 48 4.24 -8.29 23.25
N ASN A 49 4.19 -9.53 22.75
CA ASN A 49 3.78 -10.70 23.54
C ASN A 49 4.64 -10.80 24.80
N PRO A 50 4.04 -10.89 26.01
CA PRO A 50 4.81 -11.04 27.25
C PRO A 50 5.61 -12.32 27.36
N ALA A 51 5.24 -13.38 26.61
CA ALA A 51 5.90 -14.68 26.61
C ALA A 51 6.18 -15.17 25.19
N PRO A 52 7.07 -14.49 24.43
CA PRO A 52 7.46 -14.96 23.09
C PRO A 52 8.26 -16.25 23.18
N ALA A 53 8.30 -17.01 22.09
CA ALA A 53 9.10 -18.23 22.03
C ALA A 53 10.60 -17.98 22.25
N PHE A 54 11.09 -16.81 21.83
CA PHE A 54 12.48 -16.39 21.94
C PHE A 54 12.57 -14.88 22.17
N GLY A 55 13.63 -14.45 22.85
CA GLY A 55 13.96 -13.05 23.02
C GLY A 55 13.21 -12.35 24.16
N ARG A 56 13.10 -11.04 24.06
CA ARG A 56 12.51 -10.16 25.08
C ARG A 56 11.03 -9.94 24.80
N GLY A 57 10.16 -10.37 25.71
CA GLY A 57 8.73 -10.06 25.71
C GLY A 57 8.41 -8.71 26.37
N ASN A 58 7.15 -8.31 26.32
CA ASN A 58 6.66 -7.00 26.78
C ASN A 58 7.45 -5.82 26.19
N TRP A 59 8.00 -5.98 24.98
CA TRP A 59 8.67 -4.90 24.29
C TRP A 59 7.71 -4.27 23.27
N ASN A 60 7.47 -3.00 23.47
CA ASN A 60 6.46 -2.26 22.69
C ASN A 60 7.11 -1.43 21.58
N ALA A 61 6.93 -1.84 20.34
CA ALA A 61 7.49 -1.16 19.17
C ALA A 61 7.06 0.32 19.05
N LEU A 62 5.95 0.72 19.61
CA LEU A 62 5.45 2.10 19.60
C LEU A 62 6.02 2.96 20.73
N ARG A 63 6.42 2.36 21.86
CA ARG A 63 6.79 3.09 23.08
C ARG A 63 8.24 2.93 23.46
N ASP A 64 8.75 1.70 23.40
CA ASP A 64 10.11 1.39 23.86
C ASP A 64 11.16 1.80 22.85
N ASP A 65 12.31 2.22 23.34
CA ASP A 65 13.44 2.58 22.50
C ASP A 65 14.18 1.35 21.97
N VAL A 66 14.77 1.50 20.78
CA VAL A 66 15.71 0.53 20.22
C VAL A 66 17.10 0.95 20.65
N GLU A 67 17.58 0.39 21.78
CA GLU A 67 18.88 0.75 22.39
C GLU A 67 20.07 0.22 21.56
N ASP A 68 19.89 -0.94 20.94
CA ASP A 68 20.93 -1.59 20.14
C ASP A 68 20.92 -1.12 18.67
N SER A 69 22.12 -1.05 18.08
CA SER A 69 22.26 -0.86 16.62
C SER A 69 22.45 -2.19 15.92
N ALA A 70 21.85 -2.34 14.75
CA ALA A 70 21.86 -3.57 13.96
C ALA A 70 22.40 -3.36 12.53
N ASP A 71 22.91 -4.44 11.94
CA ASP A 71 23.33 -4.49 10.55
C ASP A 71 22.17 -4.86 9.62
N LEU A 72 21.27 -5.68 10.12
CA LEU A 72 20.00 -6.03 9.47
C LEU A 72 18.89 -5.95 10.51
N ILE A 73 17.86 -5.18 10.20
CA ILE A 73 16.58 -5.25 10.91
C ILE A 73 15.59 -5.90 9.96
N PHE A 74 15.04 -7.03 10.36
CA PHE A 74 14.00 -7.75 9.63
C PHE A 74 12.76 -7.82 10.49
N PHE A 75 11.60 -7.47 9.94
CA PHE A 75 10.35 -7.67 10.65
C PHE A 75 9.18 -7.95 9.71
N HIS A 76 8.21 -8.64 10.25
CA HIS A 76 6.97 -9.06 9.62
C HIS A 76 5.81 -8.58 10.51
N PRO A 77 5.28 -7.37 10.27
CA PRO A 77 4.24 -6.81 11.13
C PRO A 77 2.92 -7.55 10.97
N PRO A 78 2.00 -7.43 11.93
CA PRO A 78 0.61 -7.84 11.74
C PRO A 78 0.00 -7.17 10.49
N TYR A 79 -0.90 -7.87 9.82
CA TYR A 79 -1.61 -7.32 8.66
C TYR A 79 -2.94 -6.70 9.11
N HIS A 80 -2.88 -5.59 9.84
CA HIS A 80 -4.05 -4.94 10.41
C HIS A 80 -4.94 -5.98 11.12
N THR A 81 -6.24 -5.94 10.95
CA THR A 81 -7.21 -6.85 11.59
C THR A 81 -7.32 -8.25 10.96
N MET A 82 -6.42 -8.63 10.05
CA MET A 82 -6.48 -9.96 9.41
C MET A 82 -6.33 -11.11 10.43
N ILE A 83 -5.43 -10.93 11.40
CA ILE A 83 -5.24 -11.81 12.55
C ILE A 83 -5.14 -10.93 13.79
N ALA A 84 -6.07 -11.06 14.73
CA ALA A 84 -5.95 -10.44 16.04
C ALA A 84 -4.94 -11.24 16.88
N TYR A 85 -3.85 -10.59 17.30
CA TYR A 85 -2.81 -11.24 18.07
C TYR A 85 -3.12 -11.22 19.58
N SER A 86 -3.12 -10.04 20.20
CA SER A 86 -3.50 -9.91 21.62
C SER A 86 -4.99 -10.21 21.84
N GLY A 87 -5.31 -10.89 22.93
CA GLY A 87 -6.67 -11.33 23.22
C GLY A 87 -7.14 -12.55 22.40
N ASN A 88 -6.30 -13.08 21.48
CA ASN A 88 -6.62 -14.26 20.68
C ASN A 88 -5.42 -15.21 20.56
N VAL A 89 -4.31 -14.78 19.95
CA VAL A 89 -3.09 -15.62 19.81
C VAL A 89 -2.33 -15.66 21.14
N TRP A 90 -2.28 -14.52 21.85
CA TRP A 90 -1.68 -14.40 23.18
C TRP A 90 -2.47 -13.44 24.06
N GLY A 91 -2.38 -13.66 25.38
CA GLY A 91 -3.11 -12.86 26.37
C GLY A 91 -4.63 -13.08 26.35
N ASN A 92 -5.32 -12.51 27.34
CA ASN A 92 -6.77 -12.67 27.50
C ASN A 92 -7.57 -11.41 27.09
N ALA A 93 -6.88 -10.34 26.70
CA ALA A 93 -7.49 -9.08 26.29
C ALA A 93 -6.68 -8.40 25.18
N PRO A 94 -7.31 -7.58 24.34
CA PRO A 94 -6.63 -6.73 23.38
C PRO A 94 -5.64 -5.77 24.05
N HIS A 95 -4.45 -5.65 23.47
CA HIS A 95 -3.46 -4.66 23.90
C HIS A 95 -3.62 -3.38 23.06
N PRO A 96 -3.64 -2.17 23.65
CA PRO A 96 -3.92 -0.92 22.95
C PRO A 96 -2.88 -0.57 21.86
N ASP A 97 -1.66 -1.06 22.00
CA ASP A 97 -0.57 -0.82 21.05
C ASP A 97 -0.32 -2.01 20.11
N ASP A 98 -1.18 -3.02 20.12
CA ASP A 98 -1.13 -4.09 19.13
C ASP A 98 -1.67 -3.58 17.79
N LEU A 99 -0.83 -3.59 16.77
CA LEU A 99 -1.18 -3.11 15.43
C LEU A 99 -2.35 -3.87 14.79
N SER A 100 -2.65 -5.07 15.28
CA SER A 100 -3.82 -5.84 14.81
C SER A 100 -5.16 -5.33 15.32
N HIS A 101 -5.17 -4.37 16.24
CA HIS A 101 -6.37 -3.76 16.82
C HIS A 101 -6.58 -2.29 16.44
N CYS A 102 -5.86 -1.78 15.44
CA CYS A 102 -6.08 -0.42 14.94
C CYS A 102 -7.51 -0.25 14.40
N ALA A 103 -8.13 0.89 14.69
CA ALA A 103 -9.51 1.17 14.30
C ALA A 103 -9.67 1.40 12.78
N SER A 104 -8.62 1.88 12.10
CA SER A 104 -8.62 2.10 10.66
C SER A 104 -7.29 1.68 10.03
N TYR A 105 -7.30 1.51 8.70
CA TYR A 105 -6.08 1.23 7.95
C TYR A 105 -5.09 2.40 8.01
N GLU A 106 -5.59 3.61 8.02
CA GLU A 106 -4.80 4.84 8.12
C GLU A 106 -4.06 4.90 9.47
N GLU A 107 -4.74 4.62 10.59
CA GLU A 107 -4.11 4.54 11.91
C GLU A 107 -3.04 3.44 11.95
N PHE A 108 -3.36 2.28 11.39
CA PHE A 108 -2.40 1.18 11.27
C PHE A 108 -1.15 1.60 10.49
N LEU A 109 -1.35 2.26 9.34
CA LEU A 109 -0.27 2.72 8.47
C LEU A 109 0.62 3.76 9.16
N ASP A 110 0.02 4.72 9.88
CA ASP A 110 0.75 5.75 10.63
C ASP A 110 1.62 5.13 11.71
N LYS A 111 1.07 4.21 12.51
CA LYS A 111 1.81 3.46 13.53
C LYS A 111 2.93 2.61 12.93
N LEU A 112 2.67 1.93 11.82
CA LEU A 112 3.67 1.11 11.14
C LEU A 112 4.79 1.96 10.52
N ASN A 113 4.46 3.10 9.92
CA ASN A 113 5.44 4.06 9.40
C ASN A 113 6.28 4.67 10.52
N TYR A 114 5.71 4.92 11.70
CA TYR A 114 6.46 5.30 12.89
C TYR A 114 7.48 4.22 13.28
N CYS A 115 7.07 2.94 13.30
CA CYS A 115 7.97 1.82 13.57
C CYS A 115 9.10 1.73 12.51
N ILE A 116 8.76 1.82 11.21
CA ILE A 116 9.74 1.81 10.11
C ILE A 116 10.80 2.89 10.32
N ARG A 117 10.38 4.12 10.62
CA ARG A 117 11.30 5.23 10.87
C ARG A 117 12.21 4.94 12.06
N LYS A 118 11.63 4.49 13.20
CA LYS A 118 12.39 4.16 14.41
C LYS A 118 13.42 3.06 14.16
N PHE A 119 13.03 1.98 13.51
CA PHE A 119 13.92 0.86 13.19
C PHE A 119 14.99 1.26 12.18
N PHE A 120 14.63 2.03 11.16
CA PHE A 120 15.63 2.49 10.19
C PHE A 120 16.71 3.37 10.84
N LEU A 121 16.36 4.20 11.80
CA LEU A 121 17.33 5.04 12.52
C LEU A 121 18.27 4.20 13.39
N ALA A 122 17.82 3.07 13.94
CA ALA A 122 18.62 2.12 14.71
C ALA A 122 19.62 1.30 13.86
N LEU A 123 19.51 1.35 12.52
CA LEU A 123 20.50 0.70 11.66
C LEU A 123 21.86 1.37 11.76
N ARG A 124 22.91 0.56 11.73
CA ARG A 124 24.27 1.03 11.44
C ARG A 124 24.34 1.59 10.02
N LYS A 125 25.34 2.41 9.75
CA LYS A 125 25.66 2.81 8.36
C LYS A 125 25.85 1.56 7.50
N ASP A 126 25.32 1.59 6.29
CA ASP A 126 25.26 0.47 5.33
C ASP A 126 24.44 -0.74 5.84
N GLY A 127 23.68 -0.57 6.92
CA GLY A 127 22.69 -1.55 7.37
C GLY A 127 21.43 -1.55 6.49
N ARG A 128 20.66 -2.61 6.60
CA ARG A 128 19.42 -2.80 5.82
C ARG A 128 18.22 -3.01 6.72
N LEU A 129 17.10 -2.39 6.33
CA LEU A 129 15.78 -2.69 6.86
C LEU A 129 15.05 -3.56 5.85
N ALA A 130 14.64 -4.74 6.27
CA ALA A 130 13.86 -5.68 5.48
C ALA A 130 12.45 -5.80 6.07
N VAL A 131 11.45 -5.32 5.34
CA VAL A 131 10.04 -5.31 5.75
C VAL A 131 9.27 -6.30 4.91
N LEU A 132 8.77 -7.38 5.53
CA LEU A 132 7.91 -8.35 4.86
C LEU A 132 6.45 -7.98 5.11
N VAL A 133 5.70 -7.70 4.05
CA VAL A 133 4.28 -7.32 4.11
C VAL A 133 3.49 -7.99 3.01
N GLY A 134 2.18 -8.15 3.21
CA GLY A 134 1.24 -8.60 2.21
C GLY A 134 0.20 -7.53 1.90
N ASP A 135 -0.47 -7.65 0.75
CA ASP A 135 -1.66 -6.87 0.48
C ASP A 135 -2.84 -7.44 1.27
N ILE A 136 -3.81 -6.60 1.60
CA ILE A 136 -5.01 -7.01 2.32
C ILE A 136 -6.28 -6.52 1.63
N ARG A 137 -7.37 -7.21 1.91
CA ARG A 137 -8.71 -6.79 1.47
C ARG A 137 -9.65 -6.73 2.67
N MET A 138 -10.23 -5.56 2.89
CA MET A 138 -11.19 -5.32 3.96
C MET A 138 -12.42 -4.64 3.41
N ASN A 139 -13.60 -5.11 3.78
CA ASN A 139 -14.89 -4.52 3.36
C ASN A 139 -15.00 -4.29 1.84
N GLY A 140 -14.43 -5.21 1.03
CA GLY A 140 -14.41 -5.13 -0.43
C GLY A 140 -13.35 -4.20 -1.03
N ARG A 141 -12.66 -3.39 -0.22
CA ARG A 141 -11.57 -2.53 -0.67
C ARG A 141 -10.22 -3.25 -0.57
N PHE A 142 -9.41 -3.09 -1.60
CA PHE A 142 -8.03 -3.59 -1.66
C PHE A 142 -7.06 -2.52 -1.11
N TYR A 143 -6.12 -2.95 -0.28
CA TYR A 143 -5.06 -2.11 0.28
C TYR A 143 -3.71 -2.74 -0.03
N SER A 144 -2.84 -1.97 -0.66
CA SER A 144 -1.50 -2.39 -1.07
C SER A 144 -0.46 -1.88 -0.08
N MET A 145 -0.26 -2.63 1.04
CA MET A 145 0.66 -2.20 2.11
C MET A 145 2.05 -1.89 1.56
N GLN A 146 2.57 -2.73 0.66
CA GLN A 146 3.91 -2.53 0.08
C GLN A 146 4.04 -1.19 -0.69
N ASN A 147 2.93 -0.66 -1.20
CA ASN A 147 2.91 0.61 -1.92
C ASN A 147 2.65 1.81 -0.98
N ASP A 148 1.92 1.56 0.12
CA ASP A 148 1.48 2.61 1.04
C ASP A 148 2.52 2.92 2.13
N LEU A 149 3.45 1.99 2.40
CA LEU A 149 4.49 2.15 3.40
C LEU A 149 5.51 3.23 3.02
N MET A 150 5.97 3.94 4.04
CA MET A 150 7.12 4.84 3.93
C MET A 150 8.37 4.07 3.51
N ARG A 151 9.10 4.63 2.57
CA ARG A 151 10.43 4.15 2.16
C ARG A 151 11.48 5.13 2.66
N MET A 152 12.45 4.61 3.40
CA MET A 152 13.56 5.40 3.96
C MET A 152 14.89 4.92 3.40
N GLY A 153 15.82 5.85 3.17
CA GLY A 153 17.12 5.55 2.58
C GLY A 153 17.01 5.12 1.12
N ASP A 154 17.95 4.31 0.69
CA ASP A 154 17.98 3.78 -0.67
C ASP A 154 17.06 2.56 -0.79
N PHE A 155 16.13 2.58 -1.71
CA PHE A 155 15.30 1.43 -2.02
C PHE A 155 16.11 0.42 -2.83
N GLU A 156 16.77 -0.52 -2.14
CA GLU A 156 17.75 -1.43 -2.72
C GLU A 156 17.10 -2.55 -3.52
N SER A 157 15.99 -3.10 -3.03
CA SER A 157 15.34 -4.24 -3.70
C SER A 157 13.88 -4.41 -3.28
N PHE A 158 13.12 -5.01 -4.18
CA PHE A 158 11.73 -5.42 -4.00
C PHE A 158 11.59 -6.88 -4.43
N LEU A 159 11.28 -7.76 -3.49
CA LEU A 159 11.13 -9.18 -3.76
C LEU A 159 9.67 -9.59 -3.60
N VAL A 160 9.20 -10.41 -4.53
CA VAL A 160 7.86 -11.02 -4.48
C VAL A 160 7.99 -12.44 -4.00
N LYS A 161 7.30 -12.76 -2.90
CA LYS A 161 7.21 -14.11 -2.34
C LYS A 161 5.84 -14.69 -2.67
N GLY A 162 5.81 -15.72 -3.51
CA GLY A 162 4.59 -16.51 -3.73
C GLY A 162 4.21 -17.31 -2.50
N GLN A 163 2.93 -17.32 -2.15
CA GLN A 163 2.37 -18.16 -1.11
C GLN A 163 1.72 -19.38 -1.74
N PHE A 164 2.00 -20.56 -1.21
CA PHE A 164 1.36 -21.82 -1.60
C PHE A 164 0.42 -22.26 -0.49
N ASN A 165 -0.74 -22.81 -0.86
CA ASN A 165 -1.77 -23.26 0.08
C ASN A 165 -2.29 -22.16 1.01
N CYS A 166 -2.47 -20.95 0.50
CA CYS A 166 -3.03 -19.85 1.27
C CYS A 166 -4.55 -20.06 1.47
N THR A 167 -5.07 -19.48 2.55
CA THR A 167 -6.51 -19.56 2.88
C THR A 167 -7.40 -19.03 1.75
N SER A 168 -6.87 -18.11 0.93
CA SER A 168 -7.57 -17.55 -0.23
C SER A 168 -7.84 -18.59 -1.34
N ASP A 169 -6.99 -19.60 -1.47
CA ASP A 169 -7.13 -20.63 -2.53
C ASP A 169 -8.23 -21.65 -2.22
N THR A 170 -8.53 -21.85 -0.93
CA THR A 170 -9.47 -22.88 -0.46
C THR A 170 -10.89 -22.35 -0.23
N ARG A 171 -11.07 -21.02 -0.15
CA ARG A 171 -12.38 -20.40 0.09
C ARG A 171 -13.18 -20.26 -1.20
N ARG A 172 -14.47 -20.60 -1.16
CA ARG A 172 -15.43 -20.28 -2.21
C ARG A 172 -15.99 -18.87 -1.97
N TYR A 173 -15.82 -18.00 -2.95
CA TYR A 173 -16.33 -16.63 -2.91
C TYR A 173 -17.66 -16.53 -3.67
N ARG A 174 -18.63 -15.78 -3.12
CA ARG A 174 -19.95 -15.58 -3.75
C ARG A 174 -19.88 -14.63 -4.96
N LYS A 175 -18.86 -13.78 -5.04
CA LYS A 175 -18.64 -12.81 -6.12
C LYS A 175 -17.27 -13.07 -6.77
N PRO A 176 -17.08 -12.65 -8.04
CA PRO A 176 -15.76 -12.70 -8.67
C PRO A 176 -14.70 -12.07 -7.76
N PHE A 177 -13.58 -12.77 -7.57
CA PHE A 177 -12.54 -12.39 -6.63
C PHE A 177 -11.17 -12.80 -7.16
N ILE A 178 -10.21 -11.90 -7.09
CA ILE A 178 -8.80 -12.19 -7.38
C ILE A 178 -8.12 -12.49 -6.03
N PRO A 179 -7.64 -13.74 -5.80
CA PRO A 179 -6.95 -14.10 -4.57
C PRO A 179 -5.66 -13.30 -4.39
N ILE A 180 -5.33 -12.99 -3.13
CA ILE A 180 -4.03 -12.47 -2.74
C ILE A 180 -3.16 -13.68 -2.39
N VAL A 181 -2.14 -13.93 -3.22
CA VAL A 181 -1.26 -15.12 -3.12
C VAL A 181 0.22 -14.72 -3.00
N THR A 182 0.48 -13.46 -2.70
CA THR A 182 1.83 -12.92 -2.63
C THR A 182 2.06 -12.12 -1.35
N GLU A 183 3.30 -12.19 -0.87
CA GLU A 183 3.90 -11.27 0.09
C GLU A 183 5.08 -10.57 -0.57
N TYR A 184 5.46 -9.44 -0.02
CA TYR A 184 6.48 -8.57 -0.58
C TYR A 184 7.53 -8.24 0.46
N LEU A 185 8.79 -8.36 0.09
CA LEU A 185 9.90 -7.92 0.93
C LEU A 185 10.49 -6.63 0.35
N LEU A 186 10.35 -5.55 1.09
CA LEU A 186 11.01 -4.29 0.80
C LEU A 186 12.36 -4.28 1.49
N LEU A 187 13.43 -4.01 0.73
CA LEU A 187 14.79 -3.88 1.26
C LEU A 187 15.27 -2.45 1.09
N LEU A 188 15.53 -1.80 2.22
CA LEU A 188 15.92 -0.40 2.33
C LEU A 188 17.33 -0.32 2.94
N LYS A 189 18.25 0.41 2.29
CA LYS A 189 19.65 0.57 2.75
C LYS A 189 19.85 1.94 3.36
N LYS A 190 20.52 1.99 4.51
CA LYS A 190 20.99 3.23 5.17
C LYS A 190 22.39 3.57 4.68
N ALA A 191 22.48 4.19 3.51
CA ALA A 191 23.76 4.55 2.90
C ALA A 191 24.49 5.67 3.64
N ASP A 192 23.75 6.63 4.20
CA ASP A 192 24.29 7.72 5.00
C ASP A 192 23.81 7.66 6.45
N ALA A 193 24.62 8.10 7.39
CA ALA A 193 24.29 8.08 8.81
C ALA A 193 23.46 9.29 9.25
N LEU A 194 23.61 10.43 8.58
CA LEU A 194 23.03 11.72 8.96
C LEU A 194 21.99 12.20 7.97
N LEU A 195 22.21 12.00 6.66
CA LEU A 195 21.29 12.42 5.61
C LEU A 195 20.51 11.21 5.08
N VAL A 196 19.28 11.06 5.53
CA VAL A 196 18.41 9.94 5.16
C VAL A 196 17.27 10.45 4.27
N PRO A 197 17.28 10.16 2.96
CA PRO A 197 16.14 10.46 2.11
C PRO A 197 14.94 9.60 2.51
N PHE A 198 13.74 10.10 2.25
CA PHE A 198 12.53 9.31 2.45
C PHE A 198 11.47 9.67 1.40
N SER A 199 10.56 8.74 1.14
CA SER A 199 9.36 8.97 0.34
C SER A 199 8.12 8.43 1.05
N VAL A 200 7.02 9.18 0.92
CA VAL A 200 5.70 8.80 1.46
C VAL A 200 4.71 8.93 0.33
N ARG A 201 3.83 7.96 0.19
CA ARG A 201 2.74 8.04 -0.78
C ARG A 201 1.78 9.16 -0.38
N GLN A 202 1.48 10.03 -1.32
CA GLN A 202 0.39 10.99 -1.20
C GLN A 202 -0.78 10.53 -2.06
N THR A 203 -1.97 10.56 -1.50
CA THR A 203 -3.22 10.33 -2.23
C THR A 203 -3.97 11.64 -2.32
N GLY A 204 -4.53 11.92 -3.48
CA GLY A 204 -5.31 13.12 -3.71
C GLY A 204 -6.44 12.82 -4.68
N ALA A 205 -7.36 13.77 -4.81
CA ALA A 205 -8.37 13.76 -5.84
C ALA A 205 -8.20 15.02 -6.70
N PHE A 206 -8.49 14.90 -7.97
CA PHE A 206 -8.62 16.05 -8.86
C PHE A 206 -10.03 16.10 -9.42
N SER A 207 -10.53 17.31 -9.65
CA SER A 207 -11.80 17.48 -10.36
C SER A 207 -11.59 17.29 -11.86
N VAL A 208 -12.48 16.54 -12.49
CA VAL A 208 -12.46 16.41 -13.95
C VAL A 208 -12.65 17.76 -14.63
N ALA A 209 -13.37 18.69 -13.96
CA ALA A 209 -13.56 20.05 -14.46
C ALA A 209 -12.25 20.85 -14.56
N ASP A 210 -11.25 20.53 -13.73
CA ASP A 210 -9.93 21.18 -13.69
C ASP A 210 -8.88 20.43 -14.54
N THR A 211 -9.29 19.37 -15.24
CA THR A 211 -8.38 18.57 -16.07
C THR A 211 -7.93 19.37 -17.29
N ASP A 212 -6.66 19.17 -17.68
CA ASP A 212 -6.08 19.78 -18.88
C ASP A 212 -6.97 19.53 -20.11
N LEU A 213 -7.35 20.64 -20.78
CA LEU A 213 -8.24 20.65 -21.96
C LEU A 213 -7.73 19.78 -23.11
N ASN A 214 -6.41 19.54 -23.18
CA ASN A 214 -5.79 18.71 -24.23
C ASN A 214 -5.98 17.21 -23.99
N ILE A 215 -6.15 16.77 -22.75
CA ILE A 215 -6.33 15.36 -22.39
C ILE A 215 -7.80 14.94 -22.57
N LEU A 216 -8.74 15.83 -22.25
CA LEU A 216 -10.15 15.51 -22.25
C LEU A 216 -10.79 15.80 -23.60
N THR A 217 -11.23 14.78 -24.34
CA THR A 217 -11.97 14.93 -25.60
C THR A 217 -13.41 15.39 -25.34
N TRP A 218 -14.09 15.96 -26.39
CA TRP A 218 -15.53 16.27 -26.29
C TRP A 218 -16.36 15.03 -26.03
N HIS A 219 -16.01 13.91 -26.65
CA HIS A 219 -16.66 12.62 -26.44
C HIS A 219 -16.60 12.19 -24.97
N HIS A 220 -15.40 12.19 -24.35
CA HIS A 220 -15.26 11.86 -22.93
C HIS A 220 -16.05 12.81 -22.03
N LEU A 221 -16.00 14.11 -22.31
CA LEU A 221 -16.65 15.11 -21.50
C LEU A 221 -18.18 14.96 -21.53
N ILE A 222 -18.77 14.75 -22.71
CA ILE A 222 -20.22 14.51 -22.88
C ILE A 222 -20.62 13.23 -22.15
N ARG A 223 -19.90 12.12 -22.39
CA ARG A 223 -20.17 10.83 -21.77
C ARG A 223 -20.17 10.93 -20.25
N MET A 224 -19.09 11.47 -19.66
CA MET A 224 -18.95 11.61 -18.22
C MET A 224 -20.05 12.50 -17.61
N THR A 225 -20.46 13.56 -18.33
CA THR A 225 -21.56 14.42 -17.90
C THR A 225 -22.89 13.66 -17.89
N MET A 226 -23.14 12.84 -18.91
CA MET A 226 -24.34 11.98 -18.96
C MET A 226 -24.31 10.90 -17.89
N GLU A 227 -23.17 10.23 -17.68
CA GLU A 227 -22.98 9.24 -16.60
C GLU A 227 -23.29 9.81 -15.23
N SER A 228 -22.79 11.01 -14.94
CA SER A 228 -23.04 11.70 -13.65
C SER A 228 -24.50 12.08 -13.43
N ALA A 229 -25.28 12.15 -14.51
CA ALA A 229 -26.69 12.54 -14.50
C ALA A 229 -27.65 11.34 -14.65
N GLY A 230 -27.14 10.09 -14.56
CA GLY A 230 -27.96 8.90 -14.70
C GLY A 230 -28.14 8.39 -16.14
N GLY A 231 -27.31 8.89 -17.06
CA GLY A 231 -27.17 8.34 -18.42
C GLY A 231 -28.07 8.91 -19.49
N THR A 232 -29.12 9.70 -19.14
CA THR A 232 -30.04 10.31 -20.09
C THR A 232 -30.06 11.81 -19.88
N LEU A 233 -29.81 12.60 -20.94
CA LEU A 233 -29.91 14.05 -20.93
C LEU A 233 -30.45 14.61 -22.23
N THR A 234 -31.07 15.78 -22.14
CA THR A 234 -31.39 16.60 -23.28
C THR A 234 -30.19 17.44 -23.74
N LEU A 235 -30.16 17.86 -24.98
CA LEU A 235 -29.15 18.80 -25.49
C LEU A 235 -29.08 20.07 -24.67
N SER A 236 -30.22 20.61 -24.25
CA SER A 236 -30.28 21.83 -23.43
C SER A 236 -29.61 21.65 -22.08
N GLU A 237 -29.83 20.48 -21.44
CA GLU A 237 -29.14 20.14 -20.18
C GLU A 237 -27.63 19.95 -20.36
N LEU A 238 -27.23 19.31 -21.47
CA LEU A 238 -25.80 19.19 -21.81
C LEU A 238 -25.14 20.56 -22.01
N TYR A 239 -25.82 21.46 -22.75
CA TYR A 239 -25.29 22.83 -22.95
C TYR A 239 -25.16 23.58 -21.63
N LEU A 240 -26.20 23.50 -20.78
CA LEU A 240 -26.17 24.15 -19.46
C LEU A 240 -25.02 23.61 -18.58
N ARG A 241 -24.89 22.29 -18.48
CA ARG A 241 -23.88 21.65 -17.62
C ARG A 241 -22.45 21.86 -18.12
N LEU A 242 -22.26 21.81 -19.44
CA LEU A 242 -20.95 21.93 -20.08
C LEU A 242 -20.53 23.39 -20.33
N GLY A 243 -21.46 24.34 -20.36
CA GLY A 243 -21.17 25.73 -20.69
C GLY A 243 -20.20 26.42 -19.73
N THR A 244 -20.11 25.97 -18.49
CA THR A 244 -19.15 26.47 -17.48
C THR A 244 -17.79 25.80 -17.57
N HIS A 245 -17.65 24.70 -18.31
CA HIS A 245 -16.39 23.98 -18.44
C HIS A 245 -15.37 24.78 -19.26
N PRO A 246 -14.10 24.84 -18.87
CA PRO A 246 -13.06 25.62 -19.59
C PRO A 246 -12.98 25.31 -21.08
N LYS A 247 -13.17 24.03 -21.48
CA LYS A 247 -13.18 23.61 -22.88
C LYS A 247 -14.35 24.21 -23.69
N ALA A 248 -15.51 24.41 -23.05
CA ALA A 248 -16.66 25.07 -23.68
C ALA A 248 -16.45 26.59 -23.75
N GLN A 249 -15.92 27.19 -22.71
CA GLN A 249 -15.59 28.62 -22.67
C GLN A 249 -14.53 29.01 -23.70
N ALA A 250 -13.61 28.12 -24.01
CA ALA A 250 -12.60 28.31 -25.06
C ALA A 250 -13.14 28.10 -26.48
N ASN A 251 -14.38 27.63 -26.67
CA ASN A 251 -14.98 27.38 -27.97
C ASN A 251 -16.36 28.06 -28.13
N PRO A 252 -16.47 29.18 -28.86
CA PRO A 252 -17.74 29.89 -29.03
C PRO A 252 -18.83 29.03 -29.72
N HIS A 253 -18.46 27.92 -30.35
CA HIS A 253 -19.39 26.99 -31.03
C HIS A 253 -19.53 25.65 -30.28
N TYR A 254 -19.32 25.62 -28.96
CA TYR A 254 -19.32 24.41 -28.16
C TYR A 254 -20.62 23.60 -28.28
N GLU A 255 -21.78 24.25 -28.40
CA GLU A 255 -23.08 23.58 -28.59
C GLU A 255 -23.13 22.80 -29.89
N ALA A 256 -22.62 23.40 -30.99
CA ALA A 256 -22.55 22.74 -32.28
C ALA A 256 -21.57 21.54 -32.22
N ARG A 257 -20.45 21.71 -31.46
CA ARG A 257 -19.49 20.62 -31.27
C ARG A 257 -20.06 19.47 -30.45
N ILE A 258 -20.86 19.75 -29.42
CA ILE A 258 -21.59 18.74 -28.64
C ILE A 258 -22.49 17.92 -29.56
N ARG A 259 -23.33 18.61 -30.39
CA ARG A 259 -24.20 17.91 -31.34
C ARG A 259 -23.41 17.05 -32.33
N ALA A 260 -22.37 17.61 -32.93
CA ALA A 260 -21.51 16.89 -33.86
C ALA A 260 -20.92 15.63 -33.22
N THR A 261 -20.38 15.73 -32.00
CA THR A 261 -19.81 14.59 -31.28
C THR A 261 -20.86 13.50 -31.02
N ILE A 262 -22.06 13.87 -30.61
CA ILE A 262 -23.16 12.90 -30.40
C ILE A 262 -23.51 12.18 -31.71
N TYR A 263 -23.57 12.90 -32.83
CA TYR A 263 -23.85 12.31 -34.16
C TYR A 263 -22.69 11.48 -34.73
N GLU A 264 -21.45 11.80 -34.34
CA GLU A 264 -20.26 11.04 -34.69
C GLU A 264 -20.19 9.67 -33.97
N HIS A 265 -20.93 9.49 -32.85
CA HIS A 265 -20.91 8.28 -32.00
C HIS A 265 -22.32 7.71 -31.75
N PRO A 266 -23.07 7.34 -32.81
CA PRO A 266 -24.45 6.83 -32.67
C PRO A 266 -24.52 5.48 -31.96
N GLU A 267 -23.42 4.74 -31.88
CA GLU A 267 -23.31 3.48 -31.15
C GLU A 267 -23.32 3.70 -29.63
N GLU A 268 -22.94 4.88 -29.16
CA GLU A 268 -22.90 5.21 -27.73
C GLU A 268 -24.05 6.10 -27.28
N TYR A 269 -24.47 7.05 -28.14
CA TYR A 269 -25.53 8.00 -27.83
C TYR A 269 -26.82 7.63 -28.56
N VAL A 270 -27.71 6.90 -27.91
CA VAL A 270 -28.99 6.45 -28.48
C VAL A 270 -30.02 7.57 -28.43
N PHE A 271 -30.64 7.85 -29.56
CA PHE A 271 -31.73 8.81 -29.63
C PHE A 271 -32.98 8.27 -28.90
N VAL A 272 -33.50 9.02 -27.95
CA VAL A 272 -34.71 8.68 -27.17
C VAL A 272 -35.91 9.51 -27.63
N ALA A 273 -35.73 10.82 -27.76
CA ALA A 273 -36.75 11.76 -28.20
C ALA A 273 -36.07 12.99 -28.83
N ARG A 274 -36.84 13.91 -29.41
CA ARG A 274 -36.30 15.12 -30.04
C ARG A 274 -35.38 15.86 -29.06
N GLY A 275 -34.08 15.89 -29.39
CA GLY A 275 -33.04 16.52 -28.60
C GLY A 275 -32.70 15.81 -27.29
N CYS A 276 -33.11 14.57 -27.08
CA CYS A 276 -32.83 13.77 -25.89
C CYS A 276 -32.09 12.50 -26.29
N TYR A 277 -30.98 12.22 -25.59
CA TYR A 277 -30.10 11.09 -25.84
C TYR A 277 -29.83 10.30 -24.56
N GLN A 278 -29.56 9.01 -24.70
CA GLN A 278 -29.25 8.10 -23.62
C GLN A 278 -27.98 7.32 -23.98
N LEU A 279 -27.16 7.01 -22.98
CA LEU A 279 -25.98 6.14 -23.15
C LEU A 279 -26.44 4.69 -23.39
N SER A 280 -25.91 4.04 -24.46
CA SER A 280 -26.33 2.72 -24.92
C SER A 280 -26.22 1.62 -23.86
N TYR A 281 -25.21 1.68 -23.00
CA TYR A 281 -24.98 0.69 -21.94
C TYR A 281 -25.83 0.90 -20.67
N GLN A 282 -26.68 1.90 -20.66
CA GLN A 282 -27.67 2.14 -19.59
C GLN A 282 -29.11 1.87 -20.05
N VAL A 283 -29.27 1.41 -21.28
CA VAL A 283 -30.57 0.90 -21.80
C VAL A 283 -30.71 -0.52 -21.24
N ALA A 284 -31.41 -0.68 -20.12
CA ALA A 284 -31.77 -1.97 -19.53
C ALA A 284 -33.24 -2.24 -19.79
#